data_8528a7d48c5319374ad1f40c6c774558
#
_entry.id   8528a7d48c5319374ad1f40c6c774558
#
_cell.length_a   1.000
_cell.length_b   1.000
_cell.length_c   1.000
_cell.angle_alpha   90.00
_cell.angle_beta   90.00
_cell.angle_gamma   90.00
#
_symmetry.space_group_name_H-M   'P 1'
#
loop_
_entity.id
_entity.type
_entity.pdbx_description
1 polymer ?
#
loop_
_entity_poly.entity_id
_entity_poly.type
_entity_poly.pdbx_seq_one_letter_code
_entity_poly.pdbx_strand_id
1 'polypeptide(L)'
;MLEELKKQVYEANMELPRRGLITYTWGNVSGIDRETGYFVIKPSGVDYDVLTPDDMVVMDLEGNKIEGKYKPSSDTATHLELYKKYPDIGGIVHTHSPEAVAWAQAGRDIPLYGTTHADYFLGSIPCARNLTTEEINEAYEKNTGLVIIETFENRKINPVYTPAVLCQNHGPFAWGKDAAEAVHNAVVLEEVAKMARLTESVNPDVKPAPDNIKEKHFFRKHGANAYYGQN
;
A
#
# COMPACT_ATOMS: atom_id res chain seq x y z
N MET A 1 -14.29 10.30 -18.72
CA MET A 1 -13.00 9.69 -19.11
C MET A 1 -12.67 8.59 -18.12
N LEU A 2 -12.12 7.47 -18.58
CA LEU A 2 -11.70 6.33 -17.73
C LEU A 2 -12.82 5.76 -16.81
N GLU A 3 -14.04 5.64 -17.32
CA GLU A 3 -15.22 5.25 -16.52
C GLU A 3 -15.04 3.86 -15.87
N GLU A 4 -14.42 2.92 -16.59
CA GLU A 4 -14.16 1.59 -16.05
C GLU A 4 -13.12 1.65 -14.91
N LEU A 5 -12.04 2.41 -15.06
CA LEU A 5 -11.04 2.59 -14.01
C LEU A 5 -11.63 3.32 -12.79
N LYS A 6 -12.48 4.34 -12.98
CA LYS A 6 -13.20 5.00 -11.87
C LYS A 6 -14.04 4.02 -11.09
N LYS A 7 -14.77 3.13 -11.79
CA LYS A 7 -15.57 2.09 -11.14
C LYS A 7 -14.70 1.11 -10.37
N GLN A 8 -13.60 0.62 -10.96
CA GLN A 8 -12.67 -0.29 -10.29
C GLN A 8 -12.04 0.33 -9.04
N VAL A 9 -11.59 1.59 -9.13
CA VAL A 9 -11.03 2.33 -8.00
C VAL A 9 -12.07 2.62 -6.93
N TYR A 10 -13.31 2.94 -7.32
CA TYR A 10 -14.42 3.08 -6.38
C TYR A 10 -14.69 1.77 -5.63
N GLU A 11 -14.84 0.66 -6.34
CA GLU A 11 -15.09 -0.65 -5.73
C GLU A 11 -13.95 -1.06 -4.78
N ALA A 12 -12.70 -0.81 -5.17
CA ALA A 12 -11.53 -1.02 -4.32
C ALA A 12 -11.56 -0.15 -3.05
N ASN A 13 -11.94 1.13 -3.16
CA ASN A 13 -12.14 1.98 -1.99
C ASN A 13 -13.24 1.44 -1.07
N MET A 14 -14.36 0.96 -1.62
CA MET A 14 -15.47 0.40 -0.84
C MET A 14 -15.11 -0.93 -0.13
N GLU A 15 -14.11 -1.67 -0.60
CA GLU A 15 -13.60 -2.84 0.11
C GLU A 15 -12.90 -2.48 1.43
N LEU A 16 -12.28 -1.31 1.54
CA LEU A 16 -11.56 -0.91 2.75
C LEU A 16 -12.45 -0.91 4.00
N PRO A 17 -13.62 -0.22 4.04
CA PRO A 17 -14.54 -0.31 5.18
C PRO A 17 -15.13 -1.70 5.36
N ARG A 18 -15.42 -2.45 4.29
CA ARG A 18 -15.93 -3.83 4.38
C ARG A 18 -14.93 -4.78 5.05
N ARG A 19 -13.63 -4.52 4.90
CA ARG A 19 -12.53 -5.28 5.54
C ARG A 19 -12.11 -4.73 6.89
N GLY A 20 -12.75 -3.67 7.38
CA GLY A 20 -12.41 -3.06 8.67
C GLY A 20 -11.08 -2.32 8.70
N LEU A 21 -10.58 -1.87 7.54
CA LEU A 21 -9.31 -1.14 7.43
C LEU A 21 -9.46 0.37 7.60
N ILE A 22 -10.71 0.87 7.68
CA ILE A 22 -11.03 2.29 7.65
C ILE A 22 -11.82 2.70 8.88
N THR A 23 -11.47 3.85 9.44
CA THR A 23 -12.28 4.63 10.37
C THR A 23 -12.61 5.96 9.70
N TYR A 24 -13.90 6.30 9.61
CA TYR A 24 -14.38 7.51 8.91
C TYR A 24 -13.87 7.59 7.46
N THR A 25 -13.12 8.65 7.15
CA THR A 25 -12.57 8.92 5.81
C THR A 25 -11.07 8.60 5.68
N TRP A 26 -10.47 7.97 6.70
CA TRP A 26 -9.01 7.75 6.78
C TRP A 26 -8.56 6.64 5.84
N GLY A 27 -8.00 7.05 4.74
CA GLY A 27 -7.47 6.13 3.74
C GLY A 27 -8.07 6.36 2.36
N ASN A 28 -7.43 5.76 1.38
CA ASN A 28 -7.79 5.89 -0.01
C ASN A 28 -7.12 4.81 -0.85
N VAL A 29 -7.70 4.59 -2.03
CA VAL A 29 -7.13 3.75 -3.08
C VAL A 29 -7.04 4.58 -4.36
N SER A 30 -5.99 4.34 -5.13
CA SER A 30 -5.88 4.79 -6.51
C SER A 30 -5.57 3.64 -7.46
N GLY A 31 -5.80 3.87 -8.75
CA GLY A 31 -5.42 2.97 -9.84
C GLY A 31 -4.97 3.79 -11.05
N ILE A 32 -3.99 3.30 -11.79
CA ILE A 32 -3.43 3.98 -12.96
C ILE A 32 -3.74 3.21 -14.25
N ASP A 33 -4.06 3.96 -15.30
CA ASP A 33 -4.02 3.50 -16.68
C ASP A 33 -2.67 3.89 -17.28
N ARG A 34 -1.82 2.90 -17.53
CA ARG A 34 -0.47 3.11 -18.08
C ARG A 34 -0.46 3.50 -19.55
N GLU A 35 -1.54 3.26 -20.28
CA GLU A 35 -1.63 3.65 -21.70
C GLU A 35 -1.85 5.16 -21.84
N THR A 36 -2.72 5.73 -21.00
CA THR A 36 -3.00 7.17 -20.99
C THR A 36 -2.08 7.97 -20.09
N GLY A 37 -1.42 7.33 -19.12
CA GLY A 37 -0.64 7.99 -18.09
C GLY A 37 -1.49 8.69 -17.03
N TYR A 38 -2.81 8.44 -16.99
CA TYR A 38 -3.70 9.00 -15.98
C TYR A 38 -3.98 8.01 -14.85
N PHE A 39 -4.14 8.51 -13.64
CA PHE A 39 -4.58 7.70 -12.52
C PHE A 39 -5.83 8.30 -11.87
N VAL A 40 -6.62 7.41 -11.28
CA VAL A 40 -7.87 7.74 -10.57
C VAL A 40 -7.63 7.56 -9.10
N ILE A 41 -8.11 8.50 -8.28
CA ILE A 41 -7.97 8.46 -6.83
C ILE A 41 -9.24 8.94 -6.13
N LYS A 42 -9.47 8.43 -4.91
CA LYS A 42 -10.57 8.88 -4.04
C LYS A 42 -10.48 10.38 -3.75
N PRO A 43 -11.61 11.11 -3.77
CA PRO A 43 -11.65 12.49 -3.32
C PRO A 43 -11.33 12.65 -1.83
N SER A 44 -10.73 13.78 -1.46
CA SER A 44 -10.43 14.13 -0.07
C SER A 44 -11.70 14.36 0.74
N GLY A 45 -11.79 13.78 1.93
CA GLY A 45 -12.83 14.07 2.92
C GLY A 45 -14.26 13.67 2.54
N VAL A 46 -14.48 12.92 1.47
CA VAL A 46 -15.80 12.39 1.10
C VAL A 46 -16.01 11.05 1.83
N ASP A 47 -17.11 10.97 2.59
CA ASP A 47 -17.46 9.77 3.34
C ASP A 47 -17.73 8.59 2.41
N TYR A 48 -17.36 7.39 2.86
CA TYR A 48 -17.55 6.16 2.09
C TYR A 48 -19.03 5.86 1.84
N ASP A 49 -19.92 6.21 2.76
CA ASP A 49 -21.37 5.93 2.66
C ASP A 49 -22.08 6.70 1.54
N VAL A 50 -21.48 7.82 1.09
CA VAL A 50 -22.05 8.68 0.03
C VAL A 50 -21.21 8.72 -1.23
N LEU A 51 -20.06 8.04 -1.21
CA LEU A 51 -19.14 8.01 -2.33
C LEU A 51 -19.74 7.27 -3.52
N THR A 52 -19.52 7.79 -4.73
CA THR A 52 -19.94 7.18 -5.99
C THR A 52 -18.78 7.09 -6.98
N PRO A 53 -18.85 6.25 -8.03
CA PRO A 53 -17.82 6.21 -9.06
C PRO A 53 -17.56 7.57 -9.75
N ASP A 54 -18.61 8.39 -9.90
CA ASP A 54 -18.51 9.73 -10.52
C ASP A 54 -17.77 10.75 -9.65
N ASP A 55 -17.58 10.45 -8.37
CA ASP A 55 -16.85 11.29 -7.44
C ASP A 55 -15.34 11.12 -7.55
N MET A 56 -14.89 10.03 -8.19
CA MET A 56 -13.46 9.74 -8.35
C MET A 56 -12.78 10.86 -9.15
N VAL A 57 -11.55 11.18 -8.77
CA VAL A 57 -10.76 12.26 -9.37
C VAL A 57 -9.70 11.69 -10.29
N VAL A 58 -9.61 12.22 -11.51
CA VAL A 58 -8.58 11.82 -12.49
C VAL A 58 -7.42 12.83 -12.44
N MET A 59 -6.21 12.30 -12.33
CA MET A 59 -4.96 13.05 -12.25
C MET A 59 -4.00 12.59 -13.36
N ASP A 60 -3.12 13.48 -13.80
CA ASP A 60 -1.98 13.10 -14.66
C ASP A 60 -0.71 12.83 -13.82
N LEU A 61 0.34 12.36 -14.49
CA LEU A 61 1.64 12.13 -13.85
C LEU A 61 2.46 13.42 -13.61
N GLU A 62 1.99 14.57 -14.05
CA GLU A 62 2.52 15.89 -13.72
C GLU A 62 1.90 16.47 -12.44
N GLY A 63 0.83 15.82 -11.93
CA GLY A 63 0.12 16.23 -10.71
C GLY A 63 -1.04 17.18 -10.99
N ASN A 64 -1.46 17.34 -12.24
CA ASN A 64 -2.62 18.15 -12.59
C ASN A 64 -3.91 17.34 -12.45
N LYS A 65 -4.96 18.00 -11.94
CA LYS A 65 -6.30 17.42 -11.96
C LYS A 65 -6.90 17.57 -13.35
N ILE A 66 -7.21 16.43 -13.99
CA ILE A 66 -7.77 16.37 -15.33
C ILE A 66 -9.30 16.34 -15.29
N GLU A 67 -9.90 15.59 -14.36
CA GLU A 67 -11.34 15.44 -14.23
C GLU A 67 -11.76 15.24 -12.78
N GLY A 68 -12.97 15.63 -12.43
CA GLY A 68 -13.58 15.43 -11.12
C GLY A 68 -14.01 16.74 -10.46
N LYS A 69 -15.16 16.71 -9.76
CA LYS A 69 -15.73 17.87 -9.07
C LYS A 69 -15.05 18.22 -7.75
N TYR A 70 -14.45 17.22 -7.12
CA TYR A 70 -13.80 17.35 -5.81
C TYR A 70 -12.30 17.60 -5.92
N LYS A 71 -11.67 17.91 -4.78
CA LYS A 71 -10.21 17.85 -4.61
C LYS A 71 -9.80 16.38 -4.48
N PRO A 72 -8.68 15.97 -5.07
CA PRO A 72 -8.15 14.63 -4.86
C PRO A 72 -7.72 14.44 -3.39
N SER A 73 -7.51 13.19 -2.96
CA SER A 73 -6.91 12.87 -1.67
C SER A 73 -5.63 13.67 -1.43
N SER A 74 -5.36 14.05 -0.18
CA SER A 74 -4.08 14.66 0.21
C SER A 74 -2.88 13.78 -0.18
N ASP A 75 -3.04 12.45 -0.11
CA ASP A 75 -1.97 11.50 -0.42
C ASP A 75 -1.63 11.38 -1.92
N THR A 76 -2.31 12.13 -2.77
CA THR A 76 -2.11 12.10 -4.23
C THR A 76 -0.64 12.26 -4.63
N ALA A 77 0.10 13.16 -3.96
CA ALA A 77 1.51 13.37 -4.27
C ALA A 77 2.38 12.16 -3.90
N THR A 78 2.05 11.44 -2.82
CA THR A 78 2.72 10.17 -2.45
C THR A 78 2.49 9.11 -3.53
N HIS A 79 1.22 8.90 -3.94
CA HIS A 79 0.88 7.93 -4.99
C HIS A 79 1.56 8.28 -6.31
N LEU A 80 1.59 9.56 -6.67
CA LEU A 80 2.23 10.07 -7.88
C LEU A 80 3.71 9.70 -7.95
N GLU A 81 4.48 9.95 -6.87
CA GLU A 81 5.91 9.61 -6.83
C GLU A 81 6.13 8.09 -6.98
N LEU A 82 5.29 7.26 -6.35
CA LEU A 82 5.37 5.81 -6.49
C LEU A 82 5.02 5.34 -7.90
N TYR A 83 3.99 5.90 -8.54
CA TYR A 83 3.66 5.57 -9.93
C TYR A 83 4.75 5.97 -10.92
N LYS A 84 5.40 7.12 -10.71
CA LYS A 84 6.55 7.56 -11.53
C LYS A 84 7.73 6.62 -11.40
N LYS A 85 8.01 6.18 -10.18
CA LYS A 85 9.19 5.36 -9.88
C LYS A 85 9.02 3.90 -10.28
N TYR A 86 7.84 3.33 -10.09
CA TYR A 86 7.58 1.90 -10.23
C TYR A 86 6.55 1.63 -11.33
N PRO A 87 6.97 1.36 -12.58
CA PRO A 87 6.05 1.15 -13.71
C PRO A 87 5.16 -0.09 -13.55
N ASP A 88 5.58 -1.08 -12.77
CA ASP A 88 4.84 -2.32 -12.54
C ASP A 88 3.71 -2.18 -11.51
N ILE A 89 3.63 -1.04 -10.81
CA ILE A 89 2.55 -0.75 -9.87
C ILE A 89 1.33 -0.21 -10.63
N GLY A 90 0.18 -0.88 -10.52
CA GLY A 90 -1.08 -0.47 -11.14
C GLY A 90 -2.12 0.07 -10.17
N GLY A 91 -1.97 -0.20 -8.87
CA GLY A 91 -2.83 0.33 -7.81
C GLY A 91 -2.05 0.57 -6.53
N ILE A 92 -2.49 1.58 -5.74
CA ILE A 92 -1.88 1.93 -4.45
C ILE A 92 -3.00 2.17 -3.45
N VAL A 93 -2.80 1.72 -2.22
CA VAL A 93 -3.69 1.94 -1.08
C VAL A 93 -2.92 2.52 0.10
N HIS A 94 -3.52 3.49 0.76
CA HIS A 94 -3.09 4.00 2.06
C HIS A 94 -4.21 3.81 3.08
N THR A 95 -3.87 3.40 4.30
CA THR A 95 -4.81 3.27 5.40
C THR A 95 -4.16 3.70 6.73
N HIS A 96 -5.01 3.85 7.76
CA HIS A 96 -4.56 3.97 9.15
C HIS A 96 -5.02 2.74 9.94
N SER A 97 -4.89 1.56 9.37
CA SER A 97 -5.30 0.30 9.98
C SER A 97 -4.47 0.02 11.24
N PRO A 98 -5.10 -0.36 12.37
CA PRO A 98 -4.50 -0.23 13.70
C PRO A 98 -3.24 -1.06 13.94
N GLU A 99 -3.19 -2.29 13.44
CA GLU A 99 -2.02 -3.15 13.67
C GLU A 99 -0.80 -2.66 12.89
N ALA A 100 -0.98 -2.32 11.62
CA ALA A 100 0.11 -1.77 10.80
C ALA A 100 0.57 -0.40 11.33
N VAL A 101 -0.36 0.47 11.77
CA VAL A 101 -0.02 1.75 12.40
C VAL A 101 0.77 1.55 13.70
N ALA A 102 0.44 0.55 14.53
CA ALA A 102 1.19 0.26 15.75
C ALA A 102 2.66 -0.05 15.46
N TRP A 103 2.95 -0.85 14.42
CA TRP A 103 4.32 -1.12 13.95
C TRP A 103 4.99 0.13 13.39
N ALA A 104 4.28 0.95 12.62
CA ALA A 104 4.78 2.22 12.09
C ALA A 104 5.15 3.20 13.21
N GLN A 105 4.31 3.35 14.24
CA GLN A 105 4.59 4.19 15.42
C GLN A 105 5.76 3.66 16.23
N ALA A 106 5.93 2.34 16.31
CA ALA A 106 7.09 1.72 16.96
C ALA A 106 8.40 1.90 16.16
N GLY A 107 8.35 2.38 14.91
CA GLY A 107 9.51 2.52 14.05
C GLY A 107 10.18 1.19 13.70
N ARG A 108 9.39 0.11 13.62
CA ARG A 108 9.89 -1.25 13.40
C ARG A 108 9.34 -1.85 12.12
N ASP A 109 10.19 -2.61 11.42
CA ASP A 109 9.75 -3.51 10.35
C ASP A 109 8.83 -4.58 10.94
N ILE A 110 7.87 -5.07 10.14
CA ILE A 110 7.10 -6.27 10.51
C ILE A 110 7.91 -7.50 10.10
N PRO A 111 8.41 -8.30 11.05
CA PRO A 111 9.25 -9.46 10.74
C PRO A 111 8.43 -10.57 10.09
N LEU A 112 9.04 -11.30 9.16
CA LEU A 112 8.44 -12.48 8.57
C LEU A 112 8.60 -13.68 9.49
N TYR A 113 7.55 -14.02 10.26
CA TYR A 113 7.57 -15.15 11.19
C TYR A 113 6.98 -16.44 10.61
N GLY A 114 6.07 -16.35 9.65
CA GLY A 114 5.34 -17.51 9.20
C GLY A 114 4.98 -17.52 7.72
N THR A 115 4.41 -18.63 7.32
CA THR A 115 4.10 -18.95 5.91
C THR A 115 3.01 -18.07 5.33
N THR A 116 2.04 -17.60 6.13
CA THR A 116 1.01 -16.65 5.69
C THR A 116 1.64 -15.34 5.21
N HIS A 117 2.60 -14.80 5.96
CA HIS A 117 3.37 -13.63 5.54
C HIS A 117 4.18 -13.94 4.27
N ALA A 118 4.90 -15.06 4.26
CA ALA A 118 5.75 -15.47 3.14
C ALA A 118 4.97 -15.70 1.83
N ASP A 119 3.69 -16.04 1.91
CA ASP A 119 2.86 -16.24 0.72
C ASP A 119 2.59 -14.94 -0.07
N TYR A 120 2.84 -13.77 0.53
CA TYR A 120 2.53 -12.44 -0.06
C TYR A 120 3.70 -11.47 -0.09
N PHE A 121 4.66 -11.62 0.84
CA PHE A 121 5.83 -10.73 0.94
C PHE A 121 7.09 -11.57 1.12
N LEU A 122 8.09 -11.34 0.28
CA LEU A 122 9.32 -12.17 0.29
C LEU A 122 10.21 -11.92 1.51
N GLY A 123 10.04 -10.81 2.20
CA GLY A 123 10.84 -10.45 3.38
C GLY A 123 10.02 -9.74 4.44
N SER A 124 10.70 -9.15 5.41
CA SER A 124 10.05 -8.25 6.36
C SER A 124 9.43 -7.08 5.63
N ILE A 125 8.26 -6.60 6.08
CA ILE A 125 7.67 -5.38 5.55
C ILE A 125 8.43 -4.21 6.17
N PRO A 126 9.09 -3.35 5.34
CA PRO A 126 9.98 -2.33 5.86
C PRO A 126 9.22 -1.18 6.52
N CYS A 127 9.82 -0.58 7.55
CA CYS A 127 9.42 0.70 8.08
C CYS A 127 10.38 1.78 7.55
N ALA A 128 9.84 2.70 6.77
CA ALA A 128 10.56 3.87 6.29
C ALA A 128 10.81 4.85 7.43
N ARG A 129 11.93 5.58 7.39
CA ARG A 129 12.30 6.56 8.40
C ARG A 129 11.30 7.70 8.52
N ASN A 130 11.34 8.43 9.63
CA ASN A 130 10.66 9.71 9.72
C ASN A 130 11.15 10.69 8.66
N LEU A 131 10.26 11.58 8.23
CA LEU A 131 10.63 12.76 7.46
C LEU A 131 11.41 13.74 8.36
N THR A 132 12.34 14.48 7.76
CA THR A 132 12.99 15.60 8.46
C THR A 132 12.03 16.80 8.58
N THR A 133 12.38 17.77 9.40
CA THR A 133 11.58 19.00 9.53
C THR A 133 11.49 19.75 8.21
N GLU A 134 12.57 19.75 7.43
CA GLU A 134 12.63 20.40 6.12
C GLU A 134 11.69 19.69 5.13
N GLU A 135 11.74 18.37 5.06
CA GLU A 135 10.88 17.55 4.20
C GLU A 135 9.38 17.75 4.53
N ILE A 136 9.05 17.84 5.83
CA ILE A 136 7.68 18.12 6.30
C ILE A 136 7.20 19.51 5.85
N ASN A 137 8.04 20.52 6.01
CA ASN A 137 7.69 21.91 5.72
C ASN A 137 7.65 22.21 4.22
N GLU A 138 8.45 21.50 3.42
CA GLU A 138 8.53 21.72 1.98
C GLU A 138 7.34 21.08 1.23
N ALA A 139 7.15 19.76 1.40
CA ALA A 139 6.10 19.02 0.68
C ALA A 139 5.86 17.65 1.34
N TYR A 140 5.12 17.60 2.43
CA TYR A 140 4.93 16.43 3.29
C TYR A 140 4.58 15.15 2.52
N GLU A 141 3.51 15.18 1.73
CA GLU A 141 3.01 14.00 1.03
C GLU A 141 3.95 13.55 -0.10
N LYS A 142 4.55 14.49 -0.83
CA LYS A 142 5.56 14.18 -1.84
C LYS A 142 6.79 13.54 -1.21
N ASN A 143 7.29 14.12 -0.14
CA ASN A 143 8.47 13.62 0.57
C ASN A 143 8.20 12.28 1.25
N THR A 144 6.96 11.99 1.66
CA THR A 144 6.55 10.64 2.07
C THR A 144 6.80 9.63 0.96
N GLY A 145 6.38 9.92 -0.27
CA GLY A 145 6.65 9.06 -1.43
C GLY A 145 8.14 8.87 -1.70
N LEU A 146 8.93 9.95 -1.63
CA LEU A 146 10.38 9.89 -1.84
C LEU A 146 11.10 9.09 -0.77
N VAL A 147 10.70 9.18 0.51
CA VAL A 147 11.27 8.39 1.61
C VAL A 147 10.90 6.90 1.51
N ILE A 148 9.71 6.58 1.01
CA ILE A 148 9.37 5.20 0.64
C ILE A 148 10.34 4.67 -0.42
N ILE A 149 10.54 5.41 -1.51
CA ILE A 149 11.46 5.05 -2.59
C ILE A 149 12.89 4.87 -2.06
N GLU A 150 13.39 5.84 -1.29
CA GLU A 150 14.69 5.78 -0.61
C GLU A 150 14.87 4.49 0.20
N THR A 151 13.82 4.10 0.94
CA THR A 151 13.85 2.90 1.77
C THR A 151 14.04 1.63 0.95
N PHE A 152 13.31 1.50 -0.16
CA PHE A 152 13.42 0.34 -1.05
C PHE A 152 14.76 0.28 -1.78
N GLU A 153 15.26 1.42 -2.26
CA GLU A 153 16.56 1.50 -2.94
C GLU A 153 17.72 1.18 -2.00
N ASN A 154 17.76 1.83 -0.83
CA ASN A 154 18.84 1.64 0.15
C ASN A 154 18.90 0.22 0.70
N ARG A 155 17.73 -0.41 0.90
CA ARG A 155 17.62 -1.79 1.39
C ARG A 155 17.62 -2.82 0.27
N LYS A 156 17.64 -2.40 -1.00
CA LYS A 156 17.59 -3.28 -2.20
C LYS A 156 16.38 -4.22 -2.18
N ILE A 157 15.23 -3.70 -1.75
CA ILE A 157 13.97 -4.45 -1.70
C ILE A 157 13.28 -4.34 -3.07
N ASN A 158 12.84 -5.48 -3.59
CA ASN A 158 12.02 -5.50 -4.80
C ASN A 158 10.58 -5.11 -4.47
N PRO A 159 10.03 -4.00 -5.00
CA PRO A 159 8.68 -3.54 -4.69
C PRO A 159 7.57 -4.48 -5.19
N VAL A 160 7.84 -5.32 -6.20
CA VAL A 160 6.88 -6.34 -6.66
C VAL A 160 6.83 -7.53 -5.70
N TYR A 161 7.95 -7.85 -5.03
CA TYR A 161 8.05 -8.98 -4.11
C TYR A 161 7.71 -8.61 -2.66
N THR A 162 7.78 -7.34 -2.33
CA THR A 162 7.35 -6.80 -1.02
C THR A 162 6.47 -5.58 -1.27
N PRO A 163 5.20 -5.78 -1.71
CA PRO A 163 4.32 -4.71 -2.15
C PRO A 163 3.68 -3.94 -0.99
N ALA A 164 4.44 -3.59 0.04
CA ALA A 164 3.99 -2.82 1.19
C ALA A 164 5.14 -2.15 1.94
N VAL A 165 4.82 -1.08 2.66
CA VAL A 165 5.74 -0.31 3.50
C VAL A 165 4.98 0.33 4.65
N LEU A 166 5.64 0.51 5.78
CA LEU A 166 5.19 1.38 6.88
C LEU A 166 5.93 2.72 6.77
N CYS A 167 5.22 3.83 6.93
CA CYS A 167 5.82 5.14 7.14
C CYS A 167 5.85 5.42 8.64
N GLN A 168 7.03 5.62 9.22
CA GLN A 168 7.20 5.81 10.67
C GLN A 168 6.32 6.97 11.17
N ASN A 169 5.61 6.75 12.28
CA ASN A 169 4.66 7.68 12.91
C ASN A 169 3.46 8.07 12.03
N HIS A 170 3.21 7.37 10.91
CA HIS A 170 2.09 7.68 10.02
C HIS A 170 1.23 6.43 9.81
N GLY A 171 1.57 5.58 8.86
CA GLY A 171 0.77 4.40 8.53
C GLY A 171 1.30 3.63 7.32
N PRO A 172 0.59 2.58 6.91
CA PRO A 172 1.01 1.73 5.82
C PRO A 172 0.62 2.31 4.45
N PHE A 173 1.46 2.01 3.46
CA PHE A 173 1.10 1.98 2.05
C PHE A 173 1.27 0.56 1.53
N ALA A 174 0.35 0.11 0.67
CA ALA A 174 0.48 -1.14 -0.05
C ALA A 174 0.08 -0.92 -1.51
N TRP A 175 0.55 -1.79 -2.39
CA TRP A 175 0.28 -1.67 -3.82
C TRP A 175 0.15 -3.03 -4.48
N GLY A 176 -0.24 -3.03 -5.76
CA GLY A 176 -0.38 -4.21 -6.58
C GLY A 176 -0.42 -3.87 -8.06
N LYS A 177 -0.65 -4.86 -8.90
CA LYS A 177 -0.78 -4.67 -10.36
C LYS A 177 -2.05 -3.87 -10.75
N ASP A 178 -3.01 -3.78 -9.83
CA ASP A 178 -4.26 -3.02 -9.96
C ASP A 178 -4.78 -2.60 -8.57
N ALA A 179 -5.84 -1.81 -8.53
CA ALA A 179 -6.45 -1.31 -7.29
C ALA A 179 -6.98 -2.45 -6.39
N ALA A 180 -7.51 -3.51 -6.97
CA ALA A 180 -8.06 -4.64 -6.21
C ALA A 180 -6.94 -5.45 -5.52
N GLU A 181 -5.83 -5.69 -6.22
CA GLU A 181 -4.67 -6.36 -5.63
C GLU A 181 -3.99 -5.49 -4.56
N ALA A 182 -3.93 -4.17 -4.76
CA ALA A 182 -3.43 -3.25 -3.73
C ALA A 182 -4.23 -3.37 -2.42
N VAL A 183 -5.56 -3.40 -2.50
CA VAL A 183 -6.44 -3.62 -1.33
C VAL A 183 -6.23 -5.00 -0.74
N HIS A 184 -6.12 -6.04 -1.56
CA HIS A 184 -5.82 -7.39 -1.09
C HIS A 184 -4.54 -7.41 -0.25
N ASN A 185 -3.47 -6.79 -0.76
CA ASN A 185 -2.18 -6.70 -0.06
C ASN A 185 -2.28 -5.87 1.24
N ALA A 186 -3.11 -4.83 1.28
CA ALA A 186 -3.36 -4.06 2.51
C ALA A 186 -4.09 -4.88 3.58
N VAL A 187 -5.07 -5.72 3.18
CA VAL A 187 -5.75 -6.63 4.11
C VAL A 187 -4.75 -7.65 4.68
N VAL A 188 -3.93 -8.24 3.83
CA VAL A 188 -2.90 -9.19 4.28
C VAL A 188 -1.87 -8.51 5.17
N LEU A 189 -1.45 -7.28 4.84
CA LEU A 189 -0.55 -6.48 5.65
C LEU A 189 -1.06 -6.31 7.08
N GLU A 190 -2.32 -5.91 7.25
CA GLU A 190 -2.92 -5.74 8.57
C GLU A 190 -2.98 -7.05 9.36
N GLU A 191 -3.36 -8.15 8.71
CA GLU A 191 -3.41 -9.47 9.35
C GLU A 191 -2.02 -9.99 9.75
N VAL A 192 -1.00 -9.84 8.91
CA VAL A 192 0.37 -10.28 9.27
C VAL A 192 1.00 -9.38 10.31
N ALA A 193 0.68 -8.08 10.34
CA ALA A 193 1.06 -7.16 11.41
C ALA A 193 0.51 -7.63 12.77
N LYS A 194 -0.78 -7.98 12.81
CA LYS A 194 -1.43 -8.55 13.99
C LYS A 194 -0.80 -9.88 14.41
N MET A 195 -0.61 -10.80 13.45
CA MET A 195 0.04 -12.10 13.73
C MET A 195 1.44 -11.91 14.30
N ALA A 196 2.25 -11.01 13.74
CA ALA A 196 3.60 -10.73 14.21
C ALA A 196 3.60 -10.20 15.67
N ARG A 197 2.73 -9.24 15.99
CA ARG A 197 2.56 -8.72 17.35
C ARG A 197 2.16 -9.81 18.34
N LEU A 198 1.19 -10.65 17.98
CA LEU A 198 0.76 -11.78 18.81
C LEU A 198 1.88 -12.81 18.98
N THR A 199 2.65 -13.09 17.93
CA THR A 199 3.80 -14.00 17.99
C THR A 199 4.84 -13.50 18.99
N GLU A 200 5.21 -12.23 18.95
CA GLU A 200 6.14 -11.61 19.92
C GLU A 200 5.58 -11.60 21.35
N SER A 201 4.26 -11.48 21.53
CA SER A 201 3.65 -11.57 22.86
C SER A 201 3.66 -12.98 23.44
N VAL A 202 3.63 -14.01 22.57
CA VAL A 202 3.75 -15.43 22.98
C VAL A 202 5.20 -15.83 23.23
N ASN A 203 6.12 -15.36 22.39
CA ASN A 203 7.56 -15.61 22.52
C ASN A 203 8.35 -14.34 22.16
N PRO A 204 8.79 -13.55 23.12
CA PRO A 204 9.55 -12.31 22.87
C PRO A 204 10.90 -12.54 22.16
N ASP A 205 11.46 -13.74 22.28
CA ASP A 205 12.76 -14.11 21.69
C ASP A 205 12.63 -14.82 20.32
N VAL A 206 11.43 -14.83 19.73
CA VAL A 206 11.16 -15.45 18.44
C VAL A 206 12.10 -14.92 17.35
N LYS A 207 12.56 -15.82 16.49
CA LYS A 207 13.38 -15.45 15.33
C LYS A 207 12.54 -15.49 14.05
N PRO A 208 12.85 -14.67 13.04
CA PRO A 208 12.21 -14.75 11.74
C PRO A 208 12.27 -16.14 11.13
N ALA A 209 11.30 -16.47 10.30
CA ALA A 209 11.27 -17.75 9.60
C ALA A 209 12.55 -17.94 8.75
N PRO A 210 13.09 -19.18 8.67
CA PRO A 210 14.28 -19.45 7.88
C PRO A 210 14.03 -19.24 6.38
N ASP A 211 15.08 -18.88 5.62
CA ASP A 211 15.00 -18.48 4.22
C ASP A 211 14.36 -19.55 3.32
N ASN A 212 14.68 -20.83 3.56
CA ASN A 212 14.10 -21.94 2.79
C ASN A 212 12.57 -22.03 2.91
N ILE A 213 11.99 -21.66 4.04
CA ILE A 213 10.51 -21.58 4.21
C ILE A 213 9.96 -20.34 3.49
N LYS A 214 10.62 -19.20 3.66
CA LYS A 214 10.22 -17.94 3.01
C LYS A 214 10.16 -18.09 1.49
N GLU A 215 11.26 -18.55 0.89
CA GLU A 215 11.38 -18.75 -0.55
C GLU A 215 10.40 -19.80 -1.07
N LYS A 216 10.27 -20.95 -0.38
CA LYS A 216 9.34 -21.99 -0.78
C LYS A 216 7.90 -21.48 -0.85
N HIS A 217 7.45 -20.71 0.15
CA HIS A 217 6.09 -20.20 0.21
C HIS A 217 5.85 -19.07 -0.78
N PHE A 218 6.80 -18.14 -0.91
CA PHE A 218 6.68 -17.06 -1.85
C PHE A 218 6.62 -17.55 -3.31
N PHE A 219 7.62 -18.32 -3.73
CA PHE A 219 7.75 -18.73 -5.13
C PHE A 219 6.74 -19.81 -5.59
N ARG A 220 6.05 -20.50 -4.67
CA ARG A 220 4.93 -21.36 -5.06
C ARG A 220 3.73 -20.60 -5.58
N LYS A 221 3.59 -19.28 -5.22
CA LYS A 221 2.52 -18.39 -5.66
C LYS A 221 2.98 -17.36 -6.68
N HIS A 222 4.26 -16.97 -6.64
CA HIS A 222 4.83 -15.89 -7.42
C HIS A 222 6.02 -16.40 -8.23
N GLY A 223 6.10 -16.04 -9.50
CA GLY A 223 7.20 -16.42 -10.39
C GLY A 223 6.82 -17.46 -11.45
N ALA A 224 7.80 -17.78 -12.30
CA ALA A 224 7.60 -18.60 -13.50
C ALA A 224 7.14 -20.03 -13.23
N ASN A 225 7.38 -20.58 -12.03
CA ASN A 225 7.04 -21.93 -11.63
C ASN A 225 5.97 -21.98 -10.52
N ALA A 226 5.13 -20.96 -10.42
CA ALA A 226 4.03 -20.94 -9.47
C ALA A 226 3.05 -22.10 -9.74
N TYR A 227 2.64 -22.80 -8.68
CA TYR A 227 1.76 -23.97 -8.80
C TYR A 227 0.60 -23.95 -7.79
N TYR A 228 0.52 -22.91 -6.97
CA TYR A 228 -0.54 -22.78 -5.96
C TYR A 228 -1.72 -21.97 -6.51
N GLY A 229 -2.92 -22.47 -6.30
CA GLY A 229 -4.16 -21.86 -6.75
C GLY A 229 -4.88 -22.70 -7.79
N GLN A 230 -5.99 -22.16 -8.27
CA GLN A 230 -6.76 -22.73 -9.41
C GLN A 230 -6.23 -22.05 -10.68
N ASN A 231 -5.57 -22.79 -11.55
CA ASN A 231 -5.15 -22.36 -12.89
C ASN A 231 -6.24 -22.68 -13.90
#